data_72918d1d6a8eea83cfb3f2535f5dac27
#
_entry.id   72918d1d6a8eea83cfb3f2535f5dac27
#
_cell.length_a   1.000
_cell.length_b   1.000
_cell.length_c   1.000
_cell.angle_alpha   90.00
_cell.angle_beta   90.00
_cell.angle_gamma   90.00
#
_symmetry.space_group_name_H-M   'P 1'
#
loop_
_entity.id
_entity.type
_entity.pdbx_description
1 polymer ?
#
loop_
_entity_poly.entity_id
_entity_poly.type
_entity_poly.pdbx_seq_one_letter_code
_entity_poly.pdbx_strand_id
1 'polypeptide(L)'
;MAASAPIRLLSPSRSPWPPQDPSPRPGPPLHASPARHHHLRSVRCALSPPPPSLDLPLLPFQPAEVLIPFESKTLHLYEARYIALLEEALYKRKNSFVHFVLDPVVDSTTKASFAVRYGCLVHIESVQKLEIGALISIRGVCRVNISNLLDMEPYFRGTVSPMMDEPYEAIELGTRISKLKESMCNLHSLQMKLKVPEDEPLQTNIRASLLWSEKEIFEEYNESFIPGHPERLSFAAYQTVSGMSDEELLTLQNYKIQAMDSIDTLERLNNGIKFVEHNIGMIAARLTIQNI
;
A
#
# COMPACT_ATOMS: atom_id res chain seq x y z
N MET A 1 25.30 3.35 -22.38
CA MET A 1 25.44 2.22 -21.46
C MET A 1 25.12 2.74 -20.08
N ALA A 2 23.90 2.54 -19.59
CA ALA A 2 23.51 2.95 -18.26
C ALA A 2 23.94 1.85 -17.27
N ALA A 3 24.83 2.19 -16.33
CA ALA A 3 25.27 1.28 -15.30
C ALA A 3 24.11 1.00 -14.34
N SER A 4 23.73 -0.27 -14.20
CA SER A 4 22.75 -0.71 -13.21
C SER A 4 23.26 -0.40 -11.81
N ALA A 5 22.54 0.46 -11.08
CA ALA A 5 22.81 0.77 -9.68
C ALA A 5 22.30 -0.38 -8.78
N PRO A 6 22.98 -0.70 -7.66
CA PRO A 6 22.54 -1.75 -6.75
C PRO A 6 21.27 -1.33 -5.99
N ILE A 7 20.26 -2.20 -5.97
CA ILE A 7 19.02 -2.03 -5.21
C ILE A 7 19.21 -2.68 -3.83
N ARG A 8 18.90 -1.94 -2.77
CA ARG A 8 18.91 -2.44 -1.39
C ARG A 8 17.49 -2.54 -0.85
N LEU A 9 17.17 -3.67 -0.23
CA LEU A 9 15.96 -3.85 0.57
C LEU A 9 16.20 -3.25 1.95
N LEU A 10 15.37 -2.30 2.37
CA LEU A 10 15.37 -1.79 3.74
C LEU A 10 14.58 -2.77 4.61
N SER A 11 15.29 -3.51 5.46
CA SER A 11 14.67 -4.29 6.53
C SER A 11 14.29 -3.35 7.68
N PRO A 12 13.17 -3.59 8.39
CA PRO A 12 12.84 -2.81 9.57
C PRO A 12 13.95 -2.96 10.61
N SER A 13 14.37 -1.83 11.20
CA SER A 13 15.46 -1.72 12.16
C SER A 13 15.19 -2.58 13.41
N ARG A 14 16.00 -3.60 13.61
CA ARG A 14 16.09 -4.28 14.92
C ARG A 14 16.91 -3.40 15.87
N SER A 15 16.36 -3.09 17.02
CA SER A 15 17.07 -2.46 18.12
C SER A 15 18.26 -3.32 18.57
N PRO A 16 19.41 -2.72 18.91
CA PRO A 16 20.56 -3.48 19.42
C PRO A 16 20.28 -4.00 20.83
N TRP A 17 20.56 -5.27 21.05
CA TRP A 17 20.52 -5.93 22.35
C TRP A 17 21.64 -5.40 23.23
N PRO A 18 21.42 -5.26 24.57
CA PRO A 18 22.49 -4.90 25.49
C PRO A 18 23.50 -6.06 25.68
N PRO A 19 24.76 -5.77 26.05
CA PRO A 19 25.80 -6.76 26.19
C PRO A 19 25.54 -7.72 27.36
N GLN A 20 25.85 -8.99 27.15
CA GLN A 20 25.76 -10.03 28.16
C GLN A 20 27.00 -9.93 29.12
N ASP A 21 26.73 -9.93 30.44
CA ASP A 21 27.73 -10.06 31.48
C ASP A 21 28.28 -11.50 31.57
N PRO A 22 29.55 -11.67 32.02
CA PRO A 22 30.21 -12.96 32.02
C PRO A 22 29.77 -13.86 33.18
N SER A 23 29.74 -15.16 32.90
CA SER A 23 29.34 -16.26 33.77
C SER A 23 30.13 -16.37 35.05
N PRO A 24 29.56 -16.70 36.21
CA PRO A 24 30.27 -17.13 37.38
C PRO A 24 30.66 -18.63 37.38
N ARG A 25 31.79 -18.95 37.98
CA ARG A 25 32.43 -20.26 38.12
C ARG A 25 31.62 -21.26 38.98
N PRO A 26 31.79 -22.58 38.79
CA PRO A 26 31.06 -23.59 39.53
C PRO A 26 31.57 -23.80 40.97
N GLY A 27 30.63 -23.86 41.93
CA GLY A 27 30.85 -24.30 43.30
C GLY A 27 30.51 -25.79 43.49
N PRO A 28 30.96 -26.41 44.60
CA PRO A 28 31.01 -27.88 44.78
C PRO A 28 29.63 -28.50 45.10
N PRO A 29 29.52 -29.84 45.01
CA PRO A 29 28.20 -30.54 44.99
C PRO A 29 27.68 -30.78 46.41
N LEU A 30 26.38 -30.59 46.62
CA LEU A 30 25.63 -31.01 47.80
C LEU A 30 24.50 -31.94 47.44
N HIS A 31 24.45 -33.02 48.23
CA HIS A 31 23.53 -34.14 48.40
C HIS A 31 22.17 -34.14 47.69
N ALA A 32 21.90 -35.30 47.10
CA ALA A 32 20.64 -35.70 46.46
C ALA A 32 19.51 -35.93 47.47
N SER A 33 18.30 -35.44 47.16
CA SER A 33 17.02 -35.91 47.68
C SER A 33 16.06 -36.17 46.51
N PRO A 34 15.14 -37.15 46.63
CA PRO A 34 14.48 -37.76 45.46
C PRO A 34 13.46 -36.80 44.82
N ALA A 35 13.60 -36.67 43.53
CA ALA A 35 12.76 -35.82 42.67
C ALA A 35 11.37 -36.40 42.49
N ARG A 36 10.34 -35.60 42.77
CA ARG A 36 8.99 -35.76 42.24
C ARG A 36 9.04 -35.46 40.75
N HIS A 37 8.61 -36.42 39.95
CA HIS A 37 8.41 -36.24 38.50
C HIS A 37 7.28 -35.23 38.25
N HIS A 38 7.61 -33.97 38.02
CA HIS A 38 6.74 -33.08 37.34
C HIS A 38 6.88 -33.28 35.84
N HIS A 39 5.83 -33.80 35.21
CA HIS A 39 5.70 -33.78 33.76
C HIS A 39 5.76 -32.34 33.28
N LEU A 40 6.91 -31.92 32.78
CA LEU A 40 7.04 -30.75 31.97
C LEU A 40 6.24 -31.00 30.69
N ARG A 41 5.02 -30.46 30.62
CA ARG A 41 4.30 -30.27 29.35
C ARG A 41 5.20 -29.40 28.47
N SER A 42 5.81 -30.01 27.50
CA SER A 42 6.42 -29.35 26.37
C SER A 42 5.37 -28.45 25.74
N VAL A 43 5.42 -27.15 26.03
CA VAL A 43 4.70 -26.16 25.27
C VAL A 43 5.36 -26.11 23.89
N ARG A 44 4.82 -26.89 22.95
CA ARG A 44 5.13 -26.69 21.54
C ARG A 44 4.61 -25.28 21.21
N CYS A 45 5.49 -24.32 21.11
CA CYS A 45 5.20 -23.10 20.37
C CYS A 45 4.78 -23.57 18.98
N ALA A 46 3.49 -23.52 18.71
CA ALA A 46 2.99 -23.68 17.36
C ALA A 46 3.59 -22.54 16.56
N LEU A 47 4.58 -22.85 15.74
CA LEU A 47 5.09 -21.92 14.73
C LEU A 47 3.87 -21.56 13.87
N SER A 48 3.46 -20.30 13.92
CA SER A 48 2.44 -19.78 13.02
C SER A 48 2.86 -20.13 11.59
N PRO A 49 1.93 -20.57 10.73
CA PRO A 49 2.28 -20.84 9.35
C PRO A 49 2.91 -19.58 8.75
N PRO A 50 3.90 -19.74 7.86
CA PRO A 50 4.53 -18.59 7.22
C PRO A 50 3.45 -17.76 6.51
N PRO A 51 3.60 -16.42 6.47
CA PRO A 51 2.63 -15.58 5.78
C PRO A 51 2.51 -16.01 4.31
N PRO A 52 1.31 -15.92 3.73
CA PRO A 52 1.12 -16.23 2.33
C PRO A 52 2.02 -15.36 1.48
N SER A 53 2.69 -15.96 0.49
CA SER A 53 3.60 -15.24 -0.40
C SER A 53 3.29 -15.56 -1.86
N LEU A 54 3.54 -14.58 -2.73
CA LEU A 54 3.38 -14.69 -4.18
C LEU A 54 4.63 -14.18 -4.88
N ASP A 55 5.01 -14.85 -5.97
CA ASP A 55 6.04 -14.36 -6.88
C ASP A 55 5.37 -13.57 -8.00
N LEU A 56 5.63 -12.27 -8.06
CA LEU A 56 4.95 -11.35 -8.98
C LEU A 56 5.94 -10.48 -9.76
N PRO A 57 5.54 -10.03 -10.98
CA PRO A 57 6.18 -8.93 -11.65
C PRO A 57 6.07 -7.65 -10.84
N LEU A 58 7.12 -6.82 -10.86
CA LEU A 58 7.22 -5.56 -10.12
C LEU A 58 7.43 -4.42 -11.11
N LEU A 59 6.55 -3.42 -11.11
CA LEU A 59 6.65 -2.22 -11.96
C LEU A 59 7.08 -1.02 -11.12
N PRO A 60 8.26 -0.41 -11.39
CA PRO A 60 8.80 0.69 -10.60
C PRO A 60 8.20 2.03 -11.00
N PHE A 61 7.97 2.90 -10.00
CA PHE A 61 7.49 4.27 -10.14
C PHE A 61 8.29 5.25 -9.28
N GLN A 62 8.10 6.54 -9.56
CA GLN A 62 8.66 7.61 -8.75
C GLN A 62 7.81 7.85 -7.47
N PRO A 63 8.37 8.44 -6.40
CA PRO A 63 7.62 8.78 -5.19
C PRO A 63 6.38 9.67 -5.44
N ALA A 64 6.44 10.54 -6.44
CA ALA A 64 5.31 11.38 -6.84
C ALA A 64 4.15 10.62 -7.52
N GLU A 65 4.31 9.33 -7.77
CA GLU A 65 3.33 8.49 -8.46
C GLU A 65 2.86 7.31 -7.60
N VAL A 66 2.99 7.42 -6.28
CA VAL A 66 2.56 6.35 -5.37
C VAL A 66 1.10 5.99 -5.59
N LEU A 67 0.83 4.69 -5.71
CA LEU A 67 -0.51 4.12 -5.80
C LEU A 67 -0.87 3.48 -4.46
N ILE A 68 -2.07 3.78 -3.99
CA ILE A 68 -2.61 3.22 -2.75
C ILE A 68 -3.68 2.16 -3.04
N PRO A 69 -4.01 1.30 -2.07
CA PRO A 69 -5.17 0.40 -2.18
C PRO A 69 -6.45 1.15 -2.57
N PHE A 70 -7.26 0.53 -3.43
CA PHE A 70 -8.56 1.00 -3.95
C PHE A 70 -8.51 2.20 -4.91
N GLU A 71 -7.33 2.75 -5.16
CA GLU A 71 -7.11 3.73 -6.21
C GLU A 71 -7.09 3.07 -7.59
N SER A 72 -7.73 3.70 -8.58
CA SER A 72 -7.62 3.31 -9.98
C SER A 72 -6.67 4.25 -10.72
N LYS A 73 -5.87 3.69 -11.61
CA LYS A 73 -4.93 4.44 -12.45
C LYS A 73 -4.88 3.85 -13.85
N THR A 74 -4.75 4.71 -14.86
CA THR A 74 -4.51 4.29 -16.24
C THR A 74 -3.03 4.44 -16.56
N LEU A 75 -2.42 3.39 -17.15
CA LEU A 75 -1.01 3.36 -17.53
C LEU A 75 -0.89 3.08 -19.02
N HIS A 76 0.01 3.80 -19.69
CA HIS A 76 0.44 3.48 -21.05
C HIS A 76 1.80 2.76 -21.02
N LEU A 77 1.77 1.46 -21.31
CA LEU A 77 2.95 0.60 -21.38
C LEU A 77 3.40 0.49 -22.84
N TYR A 78 4.58 0.99 -23.17
CA TYR A 78 5.13 0.98 -24.53
C TYR A 78 6.55 0.39 -24.61
N GLU A 79 7.27 0.30 -23.48
CA GLU A 79 8.58 -0.36 -23.45
C GLU A 79 8.42 -1.88 -23.56
N ALA A 80 9.26 -2.54 -24.39
CA ALA A 80 9.19 -3.99 -24.61
C ALA A 80 9.24 -4.81 -23.31
N ARG A 81 10.05 -4.37 -22.33
CA ARG A 81 10.14 -5.03 -21.02
C ARG A 81 8.82 -4.95 -20.24
N TYR A 82 8.09 -3.84 -20.31
CA TYR A 82 6.82 -3.68 -19.61
C TYR A 82 5.65 -4.35 -20.36
N ILE A 83 5.76 -4.52 -21.67
CA ILE A 83 4.83 -5.37 -22.43
C ILE A 83 5.03 -6.85 -22.03
N ALA A 84 6.27 -7.32 -21.88
CA ALA A 84 6.56 -8.66 -21.39
C ALA A 84 6.07 -8.87 -19.94
N LEU A 85 6.20 -7.86 -19.07
CA LEU A 85 5.64 -7.85 -17.73
C LEU A 85 4.11 -7.99 -17.78
N LEU A 86 3.45 -7.20 -18.64
CA LEU A 86 2.00 -7.24 -18.83
C LEU A 86 1.53 -8.63 -19.27
N GLU A 87 2.22 -9.24 -20.22
CA GLU A 87 1.92 -10.61 -20.69
C GLU A 87 2.06 -11.63 -19.56
N GLU A 88 3.11 -11.56 -18.72
CA GLU A 88 3.21 -12.45 -17.56
C GLU A 88 2.06 -12.21 -16.57
N ALA A 89 1.73 -10.97 -16.27
CA ALA A 89 0.65 -10.61 -15.35
C ALA A 89 -0.69 -11.18 -15.82
N LEU A 90 -1.02 -11.02 -17.11
CA LEU A 90 -2.29 -11.48 -17.69
C LEU A 90 -2.39 -13.01 -17.74
N TYR A 91 -1.35 -13.68 -18.24
CA TYR A 91 -1.45 -15.11 -18.56
C TYR A 91 -1.02 -16.04 -17.43
N LYS A 92 -0.19 -15.57 -16.48
CA LYS A 92 0.41 -16.42 -15.44
C LYS A 92 0.10 -15.97 -14.01
N ARG A 93 -0.34 -14.72 -13.81
CA ARG A 93 -0.47 -14.11 -12.48
C ARG A 93 -1.88 -13.59 -12.14
N LYS A 94 -2.91 -14.14 -12.77
CA LYS A 94 -4.31 -13.76 -12.53
C LYS A 94 -4.54 -12.25 -12.63
N ASN A 95 -4.05 -11.62 -13.70
CA ASN A 95 -4.13 -10.18 -13.94
C ASN A 95 -3.48 -9.32 -12.84
N SER A 96 -2.45 -9.83 -12.16
CA SER A 96 -1.86 -9.13 -11.02
C SER A 96 -0.35 -8.88 -11.20
N PHE A 97 0.09 -7.72 -10.72
CA PHE A 97 1.49 -7.34 -10.56
C PHE A 97 1.63 -6.39 -9.37
N VAL A 98 2.83 -5.95 -9.04
CA VAL A 98 3.05 -4.99 -7.96
C VAL A 98 3.52 -3.66 -8.53
N HIS A 99 2.80 -2.61 -8.20
CA HIS A 99 3.25 -1.23 -8.32
C HIS A 99 4.13 -0.90 -7.12
N PHE A 100 5.38 -0.49 -7.31
CA PHE A 100 6.24 -0.14 -6.20
C PHE A 100 7.01 1.14 -6.47
N VAL A 101 7.41 1.81 -5.40
CA VAL A 101 8.13 3.07 -5.44
C VAL A 101 9.60 2.84 -5.14
N LEU A 102 10.46 3.39 -6.00
CA LEU A 102 11.90 3.46 -5.80
C LEU A 102 12.26 4.80 -5.16
N ASP A 103 12.86 4.73 -3.96
CA ASP A 103 13.35 5.91 -3.26
C ASP A 103 14.87 6.04 -3.48
N PRO A 104 15.37 7.16 -4.04
CA PRO A 104 16.80 7.34 -4.22
C PRO A 104 17.48 7.43 -2.85
N VAL A 105 18.42 6.52 -2.60
CA VAL A 105 19.26 6.56 -1.41
C VAL A 105 20.49 7.37 -1.73
N VAL A 106 20.62 8.54 -1.09
CA VAL A 106 21.82 9.36 -1.17
C VAL A 106 22.89 8.72 -0.28
N ASP A 107 23.72 7.87 -0.86
CA ASP A 107 24.91 7.36 -0.16
C ASP A 107 26.10 8.26 -0.51
N SER A 108 26.99 8.51 0.48
CA SER A 108 28.20 9.34 0.34
C SER A 108 29.25 8.76 -0.63
N THR A 109 28.98 7.56 -1.14
CA THR A 109 29.77 6.92 -2.19
C THR A 109 29.10 7.13 -3.54
N THR A 110 29.86 7.48 -4.57
CA THR A 110 29.45 7.90 -5.92
C THR A 110 28.56 6.94 -6.74
N LYS A 111 27.92 5.96 -6.11
CA LYS A 111 26.99 5.03 -6.75
C LYS A 111 25.56 5.37 -6.33
N ALA A 112 24.74 5.77 -7.30
CA ALA A 112 23.29 5.89 -7.08
C ALA A 112 22.74 4.53 -6.66
N SER A 113 22.12 4.49 -5.48
CA SER A 113 21.40 3.32 -4.97
C SER A 113 19.93 3.69 -4.76
N PHE A 114 19.05 2.72 -4.92
CA PHE A 114 17.61 2.89 -4.72
C PHE A 114 17.14 1.91 -3.66
N ALA A 115 16.24 2.37 -2.78
CA ALA A 115 15.53 1.52 -1.86
C ALA A 115 14.11 1.25 -2.38
N VAL A 116 13.63 0.04 -2.20
CA VAL A 116 12.22 -0.28 -2.38
C VAL A 116 11.47 0.21 -1.15
N ARG A 117 10.56 1.16 -1.34
CA ARG A 117 9.89 1.80 -0.21
C ARG A 117 8.49 1.27 0.01
N TYR A 118 7.67 1.23 -1.04
CA TYR A 118 6.28 0.83 -0.97
C TYR A 118 5.95 -0.14 -2.08
N GLY A 119 5.10 -1.12 -1.76
CA GLY A 119 4.49 -2.00 -2.74
C GLY A 119 2.97 -1.99 -2.59
N CYS A 120 2.28 -1.82 -3.69
CA CYS A 120 0.85 -2.02 -3.80
C CYS A 120 0.59 -3.15 -4.79
N LEU A 121 -0.05 -4.23 -4.33
CA LEU A 121 -0.57 -5.25 -5.23
C LEU A 121 -1.66 -4.61 -6.07
N VAL A 122 -1.59 -4.76 -7.38
CA VAL A 122 -2.59 -4.22 -8.30
C VAL A 122 -3.21 -5.32 -9.13
N HIS A 123 -4.47 -5.09 -9.51
CA HIS A 123 -5.21 -5.90 -10.45
C HIS A 123 -5.45 -5.11 -11.75
N ILE A 124 -5.31 -5.78 -12.88
CA ILE A 124 -5.58 -5.21 -14.20
C ILE A 124 -7.05 -5.37 -14.50
N GLU A 125 -7.79 -4.26 -14.53
CA GLU A 125 -9.23 -4.24 -14.80
C GLU A 125 -9.54 -4.31 -16.30
N SER A 126 -8.72 -3.65 -17.12
CA SER A 126 -8.89 -3.65 -18.56
C SER A 126 -7.57 -3.43 -19.30
N VAL A 127 -7.52 -3.93 -20.54
CA VAL A 127 -6.39 -3.75 -21.46
C VAL A 127 -6.91 -3.32 -22.81
N GLN A 128 -6.42 -2.20 -23.32
CA GLN A 128 -6.65 -1.71 -24.67
C GLN A 128 -5.33 -1.74 -25.42
N LYS A 129 -5.26 -2.59 -26.45
CA LYS A 129 -4.08 -2.64 -27.33
C LYS A 129 -4.06 -1.39 -28.20
N LEU A 130 -2.92 -0.72 -28.25
CA LEU A 130 -2.67 0.44 -29.11
C LEU A 130 -1.74 0.06 -30.26
N GLU A 131 -1.55 0.97 -31.21
CA GLU A 131 -0.57 0.82 -32.28
C GLU A 131 0.83 0.68 -31.71
N ILE A 132 1.15 1.46 -30.68
CA ILE A 132 2.39 1.36 -29.90
C ILE A 132 2.05 1.07 -28.45
N GLY A 133 2.26 -0.19 -28.02
CA GLY A 133 2.06 -0.60 -26.64
C GLY A 133 0.62 -0.95 -26.27
N ALA A 134 0.28 -0.71 -25.00
CA ALA A 134 -1.03 -0.98 -24.44
C ALA A 134 -1.42 0.07 -23.40
N LEU A 135 -2.66 0.47 -23.40
CA LEU A 135 -3.28 1.25 -22.34
C LEU A 135 -3.97 0.29 -21.37
N ILE A 136 -3.59 0.32 -20.10
CA ILE A 136 -4.16 -0.56 -19.08
C ILE A 136 -4.83 0.27 -17.98
N SER A 137 -6.00 -0.18 -17.52
CA SER A 137 -6.60 0.30 -16.28
C SER A 137 -6.25 -0.66 -15.15
N ILE A 138 -5.71 -0.13 -14.07
CA ILE A 138 -5.30 -0.91 -12.90
C ILE A 138 -5.98 -0.39 -11.65
N ARG A 139 -6.15 -1.27 -10.67
CA ARG A 139 -6.65 -0.93 -9.34
C ARG A 139 -5.75 -1.49 -8.25
N GLY A 140 -5.41 -0.65 -7.25
CA GLY A 140 -4.74 -1.09 -6.04
C GLY A 140 -5.62 -2.05 -5.24
N VAL A 141 -5.04 -3.12 -4.70
CA VAL A 141 -5.72 -4.14 -3.90
C VAL A 141 -5.32 -4.05 -2.43
N CYS A 142 -4.03 -4.15 -2.16
CA CYS A 142 -3.48 -4.09 -0.80
C CYS A 142 -2.03 -3.64 -0.80
N ARG A 143 -1.53 -3.30 0.37
CA ARG A 143 -0.10 -3.10 0.58
C ARG A 143 0.62 -4.44 0.64
N VAL A 144 1.83 -4.47 0.11
CA VAL A 144 2.68 -5.65 0.15
C VAL A 144 4.11 -5.33 0.58
N ASN A 145 4.70 -6.26 1.33
CA ASN A 145 6.14 -6.29 1.57
C ASN A 145 6.81 -7.05 0.43
N ILE A 146 7.87 -6.50 -0.14
CA ILE A 146 8.74 -7.18 -1.09
C ILE A 146 9.88 -7.80 -0.28
N SER A 147 9.79 -9.12 -0.06
CA SER A 147 10.73 -9.84 0.80
C SER A 147 12.01 -10.26 0.07
N ASN A 148 11.92 -10.48 -1.24
CA ASN A 148 13.05 -10.91 -2.05
C ASN A 148 12.89 -10.42 -3.49
N LEU A 149 13.99 -9.98 -4.12
CA LEU A 149 14.07 -9.74 -5.56
C LEU A 149 14.63 -11.00 -6.22
N LEU A 150 13.85 -11.59 -7.12
CA LEU A 150 14.18 -12.82 -7.82
C LEU A 150 14.98 -12.53 -9.10
N ASP A 151 14.46 -11.63 -9.93
CA ASP A 151 15.03 -11.23 -11.20
C ASP A 151 14.95 -9.71 -11.38
N MET A 152 15.86 -9.15 -12.16
CA MET A 152 15.86 -7.73 -12.54
C MET A 152 15.73 -7.52 -14.05
N GLU A 153 15.92 -8.56 -14.86
CA GLU A 153 15.82 -8.53 -16.31
C GLU A 153 14.85 -9.58 -16.83
N PRO A 154 14.04 -9.29 -17.87
CA PRO A 154 13.90 -8.01 -18.56
C PRO A 154 13.12 -6.96 -17.75
N TYR A 155 12.48 -7.34 -16.64
CA TYR A 155 11.76 -6.50 -15.66
C TYR A 155 11.94 -7.10 -14.26
N PHE A 156 11.64 -6.31 -13.25
CA PHE A 156 11.76 -6.76 -11.88
C PHE A 156 10.71 -7.82 -11.53
N ARG A 157 11.15 -8.86 -10.81
CA ARG A 157 10.31 -9.90 -10.21
C ARG A 157 10.70 -10.08 -8.75
N GLY A 158 9.72 -10.35 -7.91
CA GLY A 158 9.99 -10.54 -6.49
C GLY A 158 8.93 -11.35 -5.78
N THR A 159 9.32 -11.89 -4.63
CA THR A 159 8.42 -12.55 -3.69
C THR A 159 7.80 -11.49 -2.78
N VAL A 160 6.48 -11.46 -2.73
CA VAL A 160 5.72 -10.48 -1.94
C VAL A 160 4.79 -11.17 -0.96
N SER A 161 4.55 -10.53 0.18
CA SER A 161 3.58 -10.93 1.20
C SER A 161 2.69 -9.75 1.58
N PRO A 162 1.44 -9.98 2.03
CA PRO A 162 0.58 -8.89 2.47
C PRO A 162 1.21 -8.14 3.66
N MET A 163 1.09 -6.81 3.63
CA MET A 163 1.42 -5.96 4.76
C MET A 163 0.13 -5.62 5.50
N MET A 164 -0.03 -6.17 6.70
CA MET A 164 -1.23 -6.00 7.51
C MET A 164 -1.04 -4.89 8.53
N ASP A 165 -2.13 -4.22 8.90
CA ASP A 165 -2.15 -3.29 10.01
C ASP A 165 -2.04 -4.00 11.36
N GLU A 166 -1.66 -3.23 12.39
CA GLU A 166 -1.71 -3.70 13.77
C GLU A 166 -3.15 -3.99 14.20
N PRO A 167 -3.36 -4.98 15.11
CA PRO A 167 -4.67 -5.24 15.67
C PRO A 167 -5.23 -4.01 16.40
N TYR A 168 -6.50 -3.72 16.21
CA TYR A 168 -7.17 -2.54 16.75
C TYR A 168 -8.37 -2.89 17.64
N GLU A 169 -8.75 -1.98 18.55
CA GLU A 169 -9.98 -2.10 19.34
C GLU A 169 -11.20 -1.64 18.51
N ALA A 170 -12.18 -2.54 18.33
CA ALA A 170 -13.33 -2.32 17.43
C ALA A 170 -14.24 -1.14 17.83
N ILE A 171 -14.25 -0.74 19.11
CA ILE A 171 -15.20 0.27 19.64
C ILE A 171 -14.91 1.68 19.09
N GLU A 172 -13.64 2.07 19.01
CA GLU A 172 -13.25 3.40 18.52
C GLU A 172 -13.41 3.55 17.01
N LEU A 173 -13.23 2.45 16.28
CA LEU A 173 -13.27 2.46 14.81
C LEU A 173 -14.67 2.73 14.25
N GLY A 174 -15.74 2.21 14.86
CA GLY A 174 -17.09 2.32 14.32
C GLY A 174 -17.52 3.77 14.07
N THR A 175 -17.26 4.67 15.03
CA THR A 175 -17.58 6.10 14.90
C THR A 175 -16.77 6.78 13.81
N ARG A 176 -15.46 6.44 13.68
CA ARG A 176 -14.58 7.02 12.67
C ARG A 176 -14.92 6.54 11.27
N ILE A 177 -15.24 5.25 11.12
CA ILE A 177 -15.75 4.66 9.88
C ILE A 177 -17.00 5.40 9.40
N SER A 178 -18.01 5.56 10.27
CA SER A 178 -19.25 6.25 9.92
C SER A 178 -19.01 7.70 9.51
N LYS A 179 -18.17 8.41 10.27
CA LYS A 179 -17.81 9.81 9.98
C LYS A 179 -17.07 9.93 8.64
N LEU A 180 -16.11 9.06 8.34
CA LEU A 180 -15.39 9.09 7.07
C LEU A 180 -16.33 8.84 5.89
N LYS A 181 -17.21 7.82 5.98
CA LYS A 181 -18.19 7.53 4.93
C LYS A 181 -19.11 8.72 4.65
N GLU A 182 -19.65 9.34 5.70
CA GLU A 182 -20.49 10.51 5.59
C GLU A 182 -19.76 11.68 4.92
N SER A 183 -18.53 11.97 5.37
CA SER A 183 -17.70 13.04 4.79
C SER A 183 -17.38 12.77 3.31
N MET A 184 -17.03 11.54 2.92
CA MET A 184 -16.79 11.17 1.53
C MET A 184 -18.04 11.30 0.66
N CYS A 185 -19.21 10.88 1.15
CA CYS A 185 -20.49 11.07 0.44
C CYS A 185 -20.83 12.55 0.27
N ASN A 186 -20.57 13.37 1.29
CA ASN A 186 -20.77 14.82 1.22
C ASN A 186 -19.82 15.46 0.19
N LEU A 187 -18.52 15.14 0.25
CA LEU A 187 -17.54 15.63 -0.73
C LEU A 187 -17.94 15.27 -2.16
N HIS A 188 -18.33 14.01 -2.41
CA HIS A 188 -18.82 13.60 -3.72
C HIS A 188 -20.03 14.42 -4.16
N SER A 189 -21.01 14.63 -3.27
CA SER A 189 -22.23 15.40 -3.57
C SER A 189 -21.91 16.86 -3.91
N LEU A 190 -20.91 17.45 -3.30
CA LEU A 190 -20.43 18.80 -3.60
C LEU A 190 -19.70 18.85 -4.95
N GLN A 191 -18.85 17.86 -5.26
CA GLN A 191 -18.18 17.76 -6.54
C GLN A 191 -19.17 17.68 -7.71
N MET A 192 -20.26 16.93 -7.54
CA MET A 192 -21.33 16.81 -8.58
C MET A 192 -22.06 18.13 -8.87
N LYS A 193 -21.94 19.12 -7.98
CA LYS A 193 -22.52 20.48 -8.19
C LYS A 193 -21.51 21.44 -8.83
N LEU A 194 -20.24 21.06 -8.87
CA LEU A 194 -19.19 21.92 -9.43
C LEU A 194 -19.34 21.99 -10.95
N LYS A 195 -19.32 23.18 -11.50
CA LYS A 195 -19.21 23.39 -12.95
C LYS A 195 -17.75 23.26 -13.33
N VAL A 196 -17.43 22.19 -14.04
CA VAL A 196 -16.07 21.88 -14.50
C VAL A 196 -15.94 22.35 -15.95
N PRO A 197 -14.79 22.88 -16.41
CA PRO A 197 -14.53 23.18 -17.82
C PRO A 197 -14.82 21.96 -18.70
N GLU A 198 -15.22 22.15 -19.95
CA GLU A 198 -15.61 21.06 -20.87
C GLU A 198 -14.45 20.10 -21.18
N ASP A 199 -13.22 20.60 -21.10
CA ASP A 199 -11.97 19.85 -21.33
C ASP A 199 -11.45 19.13 -20.06
N GLU A 200 -12.03 19.39 -18.88
CA GLU A 200 -11.65 18.77 -17.62
C GLU A 200 -12.70 17.72 -17.19
N PRO A 201 -12.36 16.43 -17.09
CA PRO A 201 -13.31 15.42 -16.63
C PRO A 201 -13.65 15.59 -15.15
N LEU A 202 -14.96 15.51 -14.83
CA LEU A 202 -15.39 15.51 -13.43
C LEU A 202 -14.85 14.30 -12.71
N GLN A 203 -14.10 14.52 -11.61
CA GLN A 203 -13.51 13.46 -10.80
C GLN A 203 -14.58 12.78 -9.93
N THR A 204 -14.79 11.49 -10.14
CA THR A 204 -15.71 10.67 -9.34
C THR A 204 -15.00 9.61 -8.50
N ASN A 205 -13.67 9.72 -8.38
CA ASN A 205 -12.81 8.73 -7.73
C ASN A 205 -13.18 8.48 -6.28
N ILE A 206 -13.62 9.51 -5.53
CA ILE A 206 -14.07 9.38 -4.13
C ILE A 206 -15.19 8.34 -4.00
N ARG A 207 -16.23 8.44 -4.85
CA ARG A 207 -17.34 7.49 -4.82
C ARG A 207 -16.91 6.10 -5.26
N ALA A 208 -16.11 6.00 -6.31
CA ALA A 208 -15.61 4.72 -6.82
C ALA A 208 -14.76 4.01 -5.76
N SER A 209 -13.85 4.73 -5.11
CA SER A 209 -13.00 4.19 -4.05
C SER A 209 -13.82 3.74 -2.83
N LEU A 210 -14.83 4.54 -2.43
CA LEU A 210 -15.74 4.16 -1.35
C LEU A 210 -16.49 2.86 -1.68
N LEU A 211 -17.08 2.75 -2.86
CA LEU A 211 -17.80 1.54 -3.29
C LEU A 211 -16.87 0.31 -3.32
N TRP A 212 -15.63 0.47 -3.77
CA TRP A 212 -14.65 -0.59 -3.76
C TRP A 212 -14.25 -1.02 -2.34
N SER A 213 -14.10 -0.08 -1.41
CA SER A 213 -13.77 -0.40 -0.02
C SER A 213 -14.89 -1.17 0.70
N GLU A 214 -16.15 -0.98 0.26
CA GLU A 214 -17.34 -1.65 0.78
C GLU A 214 -17.62 -3.02 0.13
N LYS A 215 -16.89 -3.39 -0.91
CA LYS A 215 -17.09 -4.67 -1.61
C LYS A 215 -16.83 -5.83 -0.63
N GLU A 216 -17.76 -6.77 -0.55
CA GLU A 216 -17.66 -7.93 0.36
C GLU A 216 -16.98 -9.13 -0.29
N ILE A 217 -17.17 -9.31 -1.61
CA ILE A 217 -16.73 -10.49 -2.35
C ILE A 217 -15.60 -10.10 -3.32
N PHE A 218 -14.49 -10.79 -3.23
CA PHE A 218 -13.28 -10.59 -4.03
C PHE A 218 -12.86 -11.90 -4.72
N GLU A 219 -13.76 -12.49 -5.51
CA GLU A 219 -13.56 -13.81 -6.16
C GLU A 219 -12.30 -13.87 -7.03
N GLU A 220 -11.89 -12.73 -7.59
CA GLU A 220 -10.73 -12.65 -8.50
C GLU A 220 -9.40 -12.56 -7.77
N TYR A 221 -9.40 -12.38 -6.44
CA TYR A 221 -8.21 -12.12 -5.64
C TYR A 221 -7.91 -13.27 -4.67
N ASN A 222 -6.68 -13.32 -4.21
CA ASN A 222 -6.31 -14.19 -3.10
C ASN A 222 -6.82 -13.57 -1.79
N GLU A 223 -7.76 -14.22 -1.12
CA GLU A 223 -8.39 -13.73 0.13
C GLU A 223 -7.37 -13.34 1.20
N SER A 224 -6.24 -14.04 1.28
CA SER A 224 -5.18 -13.74 2.24
C SER A 224 -4.47 -12.39 2.00
N PHE A 225 -4.68 -11.78 0.83
CA PHE A 225 -4.17 -10.46 0.47
C PHE A 225 -5.21 -9.35 0.63
N ILE A 226 -6.48 -9.67 0.93
CA ILE A 226 -7.52 -8.66 1.07
C ILE A 226 -7.51 -8.12 2.50
N PRO A 227 -7.26 -6.81 2.70
CA PRO A 227 -7.29 -6.20 4.02
C PRO A 227 -8.68 -6.23 4.63
N GLY A 228 -8.76 -6.14 5.96
CA GLY A 228 -10.02 -5.96 6.68
C GLY A 228 -10.78 -4.69 6.26
N HIS A 229 -12.11 -4.69 6.40
CA HIS A 229 -12.94 -3.57 5.96
C HIS A 229 -12.49 -2.19 6.51
N PRO A 230 -12.13 -2.02 7.81
CA PRO A 230 -11.65 -0.74 8.32
C PRO A 230 -10.36 -0.26 7.65
N GLU A 231 -9.42 -1.16 7.40
CA GLU A 231 -8.18 -0.85 6.69
C GLU A 231 -8.49 -0.42 5.25
N ARG A 232 -9.36 -1.16 4.54
CA ARG A 232 -9.79 -0.81 3.18
C ARG A 232 -10.36 0.61 3.11
N LEU A 233 -11.30 0.91 3.99
CA LEU A 233 -11.97 2.22 4.03
C LEU A 233 -10.98 3.35 4.34
N SER A 234 -9.99 3.10 5.21
CA SER A 234 -9.00 4.12 5.58
C SER A 234 -8.18 4.63 4.39
N PHE A 235 -7.96 3.80 3.35
CA PHE A 235 -7.29 4.22 2.12
C PHE A 235 -8.22 4.93 1.13
N ALA A 236 -9.53 4.66 1.18
CA ALA A 236 -10.49 5.18 0.21
C ALA A 236 -10.59 6.72 0.20
N ALA A 237 -10.18 7.38 1.28
CA ALA A 237 -10.23 8.83 1.44
C ALA A 237 -9.29 9.62 0.49
N TYR A 238 -8.12 9.06 0.16
CA TYR A 238 -7.04 9.79 -0.50
C TYR A 238 -7.13 9.74 -2.03
N GLN A 239 -8.18 10.34 -2.56
CA GLN A 239 -8.47 10.38 -3.99
C GLN A 239 -8.37 11.81 -4.54
N THR A 240 -8.09 11.92 -5.84
CA THR A 240 -8.12 13.20 -6.53
C THR A 240 -9.52 13.80 -6.55
N VAL A 241 -9.58 15.12 -6.42
CA VAL A 241 -10.80 15.93 -6.41
C VAL A 241 -10.73 16.91 -7.58
N SER A 242 -11.87 17.22 -8.23
CA SER A 242 -11.91 18.16 -9.36
C SER A 242 -11.35 19.52 -9.01
N GLY A 243 -10.53 20.05 -9.91
CA GLY A 243 -9.94 21.38 -9.80
C GLY A 243 -8.80 21.48 -8.77
N MET A 244 -8.16 20.37 -8.38
CA MET A 244 -6.93 20.43 -7.58
C MET A 244 -5.81 21.09 -8.38
N SER A 245 -5.08 22.00 -7.73
CA SER A 245 -3.85 22.59 -8.25
C SER A 245 -2.69 21.59 -8.15
N ASP A 246 -1.57 21.87 -8.84
CA ASP A 246 -0.36 21.02 -8.75
C ASP A 246 0.17 20.92 -7.31
N GLU A 247 0.05 22.00 -6.52
CA GLU A 247 0.45 22.03 -5.12
C GLU A 247 -0.46 21.14 -4.24
N GLU A 248 -1.78 21.16 -4.50
CA GLU A 248 -2.74 20.30 -3.84
C GLU A 248 -2.53 18.82 -4.23
N LEU A 249 -2.18 18.55 -5.50
CA LEU A 249 -1.82 17.20 -5.95
C LEU A 249 -0.53 16.69 -5.28
N LEU A 250 0.48 17.55 -5.13
CA LEU A 250 1.69 17.18 -4.39
C LEU A 250 1.38 16.90 -2.91
N THR A 251 0.51 17.69 -2.30
CA THR A 251 0.04 17.49 -0.93
C THR A 251 -0.70 16.16 -0.80
N LEU A 252 -1.56 15.80 -1.77
CA LEU A 252 -2.21 14.49 -1.83
C LEU A 252 -1.20 13.34 -1.90
N GLN A 253 -0.13 13.46 -2.71
CA GLN A 253 0.91 12.43 -2.76
C GLN A 253 1.59 12.24 -1.40
N ASN A 254 1.85 13.32 -0.66
CA ASN A 254 2.40 13.22 0.70
C ASN A 254 1.44 12.49 1.66
N TYR A 255 0.13 12.77 1.59
CA TYR A 255 -0.87 12.01 2.36
C TYR A 255 -0.90 10.53 1.98
N LYS A 256 -0.80 10.18 0.69
CA LYS A 256 -0.73 8.79 0.22
C LYS A 256 0.51 8.08 0.75
N ILE A 257 1.67 8.75 0.73
CA ILE A 257 2.92 8.23 1.28
C ILE A 257 2.77 7.93 2.77
N GLN A 258 2.24 8.88 3.55
CA GLN A 258 1.98 8.69 4.98
C GLN A 258 0.99 7.54 5.23
N ALA A 259 -0.06 7.42 4.41
CA ALA A 259 -1.04 6.34 4.52
C ALA A 259 -0.42 4.96 4.21
N MET A 260 0.53 4.89 3.28
CA MET A 260 1.27 3.66 2.97
C MET A 260 2.27 3.28 4.06
N ASP A 261 2.87 4.26 4.75
CA ASP A 261 3.81 4.04 5.86
C ASP A 261 3.12 3.60 7.16
N SER A 262 1.94 4.16 7.45
CA SER A 262 1.24 3.90 8.70
C SER A 262 0.69 2.46 8.75
N ILE A 263 0.94 1.76 9.85
CA ILE A 263 0.36 0.45 10.18
C ILE A 263 -0.81 0.57 11.17
N ASP A 264 -1.21 1.80 11.52
CA ASP A 264 -2.34 2.11 12.38
C ASP A 264 -3.55 2.54 11.56
N THR A 265 -4.56 1.66 11.51
CA THR A 265 -5.83 1.94 10.83
C THR A 265 -6.54 3.16 11.41
N LEU A 266 -6.52 3.36 12.73
CA LEU A 266 -7.23 4.48 13.39
C LEU A 266 -6.56 5.82 13.05
N GLU A 267 -5.24 5.88 13.08
CA GLU A 267 -4.47 7.05 12.65
C GLU A 267 -4.80 7.40 11.20
N ARG A 268 -4.77 6.41 10.31
CA ARG A 268 -5.05 6.60 8.88
C ARG A 268 -6.48 7.06 8.63
N LEU A 269 -7.49 6.54 9.36
CA LEU A 269 -8.87 7.01 9.32
C LEU A 269 -8.98 8.48 9.76
N ASN A 270 -8.32 8.85 10.86
CA ASN A 270 -8.34 10.23 11.35
C ASN A 270 -7.71 11.21 10.37
N ASN A 271 -6.58 10.84 9.76
CA ASN A 271 -5.91 11.65 8.73
C ASN A 271 -6.76 11.74 7.46
N GLY A 272 -7.41 10.64 7.06
CA GLY A 272 -8.36 10.60 5.95
C GLY A 272 -9.56 11.53 6.16
N ILE A 273 -10.15 11.54 7.36
CA ILE A 273 -11.24 12.47 7.72
C ILE A 273 -10.78 13.91 7.56
N LYS A 274 -9.62 14.30 8.12
CA LYS A 274 -9.06 15.66 8.00
C LYS A 274 -8.86 16.06 6.54
N PHE A 275 -8.30 15.15 5.73
CA PHE A 275 -8.09 15.40 4.30
C PHE A 275 -9.42 15.62 3.56
N VAL A 276 -10.42 14.77 3.78
CA VAL A 276 -11.74 14.89 3.15
C VAL A 276 -12.46 16.17 3.61
N GLU A 277 -12.44 16.51 4.90
CA GLU A 277 -13.02 17.73 5.44
C GLU A 277 -12.37 19.00 4.86
N HIS A 278 -11.05 18.99 4.69
CA HIS A 278 -10.33 20.08 4.00
C HIS A 278 -10.84 20.27 2.56
N ASN A 279 -10.95 19.19 1.80
CA ASN A 279 -11.45 19.24 0.42
C ASN A 279 -12.92 19.66 0.33
N ILE A 280 -13.77 19.29 1.30
CA ILE A 280 -15.14 19.80 1.42
C ILE A 280 -15.12 21.34 1.51
N GLY A 281 -14.27 21.90 2.37
CA GLY A 281 -14.10 23.35 2.50
C GLY A 281 -13.66 24.02 1.18
N MET A 282 -12.69 23.42 0.50
CA MET A 282 -12.18 23.91 -0.79
C MET A 282 -13.26 23.91 -1.87
N ILE A 283 -14.00 22.81 -2.03
CA ILE A 283 -15.07 22.73 -3.02
C ILE A 283 -16.23 23.67 -2.69
N ALA A 284 -16.60 23.78 -1.42
CA ALA A 284 -17.65 24.72 -0.99
C ALA A 284 -17.27 26.19 -1.30
N ALA A 285 -16.02 26.58 -1.09
CA ALA A 285 -15.52 27.90 -1.46
C ALA A 285 -15.59 28.13 -2.98
N ARG A 286 -15.17 27.16 -3.80
CA ARG A 286 -15.26 27.24 -5.27
C ARG A 286 -16.72 27.36 -5.76
N LEU A 287 -17.64 26.57 -5.18
CA LEU A 287 -19.07 26.67 -5.50
C LEU A 287 -19.64 28.05 -5.16
N THR A 288 -19.20 28.69 -4.09
CA THR A 288 -19.62 30.04 -3.73
C THR A 288 -19.19 31.05 -4.80
N ILE A 289 -17.93 30.94 -5.27
CA ILE A 289 -17.40 31.81 -6.34
C ILE A 289 -18.14 31.60 -7.66
N GLN A 290 -18.48 30.36 -8.01
CA GLN A 290 -19.19 30.04 -9.27
C GLN A 290 -20.64 30.49 -9.28
N ASN A 291 -21.24 30.79 -8.15
CA ASN A 291 -22.64 31.23 -8.01
C ASN A 291 -22.76 32.76 -7.87
N ILE A 292 -21.63 33.49 -7.90
CA ILE A 292 -21.57 34.95 -7.97
C ILE A 292 -21.51 35.38 -9.45
#